data_2b2eb673f4e29347652e876603e73eb5
#
_entry.id   2b2eb673f4e29347652e876603e73eb5
#
_cell.length_a   1.000
_cell.length_b   1.000
_cell.length_c   1.000
_cell.angle_alpha   90.00
_cell.angle_beta   90.00
_cell.angle_gamma   90.00
#
_symmetry.space_group_name_H-M   'P 1'
#
loop_
_entity.id
_entity.type
_entity.pdbx_description
1 polymer ?
#
loop_
_entity_poly.entity_id
_entity_poly.type
_entity_poly.pdbx_seq_one_letter_code
_entity_poly.pdbx_strand_id
1 'polypeptide(L)'
;LWLVAEGHLDGLRIDHVDGLTDPTGYVRKLRSRLDAAGRQRGLKPGSLGLYLEKILAPGEHLPADWPWDGTTGYDFMDQVDGLLHDAAGFKPLARAWQKVSGRSGDFAQEERSARDEMLRGSLQTEFNRAVGALSALARLDPPTREFSPQMLARGLCVLLRWFPVYRTYAGAKGLSGADAQRLRSTAARARQGMPEAIVAAVDAIERWLLDDNGADRAQIALRRILRRRVEQLSAPLNAKAVEDTAFYRHGVLLSRNEVGSHPTHFANDIAQFHAQNQERAKHYPRAL
;
A
#
# COMPACT_ATOMS: atom_id res chain seq x y z
N LEU A 1 -10.20 25.22 5.81
CA LEU A 1 -11.62 25.16 6.18
C LEU A 1 -12.31 26.53 6.08
N TRP A 2 -11.59 27.63 6.35
CA TRP A 2 -12.12 28.99 6.16
C TRP A 2 -12.62 29.21 4.71
N LEU A 3 -11.82 28.90 3.70
CA LEU A 3 -12.23 28.99 2.29
C LEU A 3 -13.50 28.18 1.95
N VAL A 4 -13.69 27.05 2.63
CA VAL A 4 -14.92 26.25 2.49
C VAL A 4 -16.11 26.98 3.11
N ALA A 5 -15.95 27.52 4.32
CA ALA A 5 -17.02 28.25 5.02
C ALA A 5 -17.46 29.51 4.24
N GLU A 6 -16.52 30.25 3.64
CA GLU A 6 -16.78 31.42 2.79
C GLU A 6 -17.32 31.07 1.39
N GLY A 7 -17.39 29.78 1.02
CA GLY A 7 -17.93 29.36 -0.26
C GLY A 7 -16.95 29.41 -1.44
N HIS A 8 -15.65 29.56 -1.18
CA HIS A 8 -14.61 29.57 -2.21
C HIS A 8 -14.21 28.15 -2.64
N LEU A 9 -14.52 27.12 -1.85
CA LEU A 9 -14.23 25.72 -2.14
C LEU A 9 -15.46 24.84 -1.83
N ASP A 10 -15.76 23.90 -2.73
CA ASP A 10 -16.86 22.95 -2.62
C ASP A 10 -16.43 21.52 -2.30
N GLY A 11 -15.14 21.29 -2.07
CA GLY A 11 -14.57 19.99 -1.72
C GLY A 11 -13.07 20.08 -1.46
N LEU A 12 -12.52 18.96 -1.04
CA LEU A 12 -11.10 18.78 -0.75
C LEU A 12 -10.57 17.51 -1.40
N ARG A 13 -9.37 17.60 -1.96
CA ARG A 13 -8.52 16.46 -2.27
C ARG A 13 -7.37 16.45 -1.27
N ILE A 14 -7.17 15.34 -0.60
CA ILE A 14 -6.11 15.17 0.40
C ILE A 14 -5.00 14.35 -0.20
N ASP A 15 -3.84 14.97 -0.25
CA ASP A 15 -2.60 14.39 -0.74
C ASP A 15 -2.02 13.38 0.25
N HIS A 16 -1.49 12.27 -0.25
CA HIS A 16 -0.67 11.29 0.46
C HIS A 16 -1.18 10.89 1.85
N VAL A 17 -2.46 10.52 1.94
CA VAL A 17 -3.08 10.13 3.22
C VAL A 17 -2.37 8.93 3.87
N ASP A 18 -1.75 8.07 3.07
CA ASP A 18 -1.01 6.88 3.52
C ASP A 18 0.27 7.21 4.30
N GLY A 19 0.82 8.42 4.17
CA GLY A 19 1.95 8.91 4.95
C GLY A 19 1.62 9.23 6.40
N LEU A 20 0.33 9.37 6.75
CA LEU A 20 -0.09 9.72 8.10
C LEU A 20 0.02 8.53 9.06
N THR A 21 0.28 8.83 10.34
CA THR A 21 0.30 7.82 11.41
C THR A 21 -1.06 7.18 11.64
N ASP A 22 -2.14 8.00 11.59
CA ASP A 22 -3.53 7.58 11.75
C ASP A 22 -4.40 8.18 10.64
N PRO A 23 -4.40 7.59 9.44
CA PRO A 23 -5.23 8.07 8.33
C PRO A 23 -6.72 8.01 8.64
N THR A 24 -7.17 6.95 9.31
CA THR A 24 -8.58 6.75 9.67
C THR A 24 -9.09 7.88 10.56
N GLY A 25 -8.38 8.17 11.64
CA GLY A 25 -8.73 9.25 12.55
C GLY A 25 -8.67 10.62 11.87
N TYR A 26 -7.68 10.83 10.99
CA TYR A 26 -7.56 12.07 10.23
C TYR A 26 -8.77 12.30 9.31
N VAL A 27 -9.14 11.30 8.49
CA VAL A 27 -10.25 11.43 7.53
C VAL A 27 -11.58 11.66 8.25
N ARG A 28 -11.84 10.93 9.34
CA ARG A 28 -13.06 11.15 10.18
C ARG A 28 -13.11 12.55 10.77
N LYS A 29 -12.01 13.04 11.32
CA LYS A 29 -11.91 14.39 11.88
C LYS A 29 -12.07 15.45 10.81
N LEU A 30 -11.47 15.24 9.63
CA LEU A 30 -11.57 16.17 8.51
C LEU A 30 -13.02 16.25 7.99
N ARG A 31 -13.70 15.12 7.78
CA ARG A 31 -15.11 15.09 7.38
C ARG A 31 -16.00 15.84 8.35
N SER A 32 -15.84 15.59 9.65
CA SER A 32 -16.63 16.31 10.69
C SER A 32 -16.43 17.82 10.62
N ARG A 33 -15.21 18.28 10.41
CA ARG A 33 -14.90 19.70 10.27
C ARG A 33 -15.37 20.29 8.93
N LEU A 34 -15.31 19.52 7.86
CA LEU A 34 -15.82 19.90 6.55
C LEU A 34 -17.34 20.10 6.58
N ASP A 35 -18.05 19.15 7.21
CA ASP A 35 -19.49 19.25 7.42
C ASP A 35 -19.87 20.43 8.32
N ALA A 36 -19.06 20.74 9.33
CA ALA A 36 -19.28 21.92 10.18
C ALA A 36 -19.12 23.23 9.39
N ALA A 37 -18.14 23.33 8.51
CA ALA A 37 -17.96 24.48 7.61
C ALA A 37 -19.11 24.57 6.59
N GLY A 38 -19.56 23.44 6.03
CA GLY A 38 -20.69 23.38 5.11
C GLY A 38 -22.00 23.84 5.74
N ARG A 39 -22.25 23.52 7.02
CA ARG A 39 -23.45 24.01 7.74
C ARG A 39 -23.51 25.52 7.84
N GLN A 40 -22.39 26.23 7.91
CA GLN A 40 -22.35 27.71 7.87
C GLN A 40 -22.89 28.27 6.55
N ARG A 41 -22.85 27.47 5.48
CA ARG A 41 -23.40 27.77 4.15
C ARG A 41 -24.81 27.20 3.94
N GLY A 42 -25.45 26.64 4.98
CA GLY A 42 -26.75 25.96 4.85
C GLY A 42 -26.70 24.59 4.17
N LEU A 43 -25.51 24.00 3.99
CA LEU A 43 -25.37 22.70 3.34
C LEU A 43 -25.62 21.53 4.31
N LYS A 44 -26.17 20.44 3.79
CA LYS A 44 -26.33 19.19 4.54
C LYS A 44 -24.97 18.49 4.75
N PRO A 45 -24.81 17.71 5.82
CA PRO A 45 -23.64 16.86 5.99
C PRO A 45 -23.40 15.98 4.75
N GLY A 46 -22.15 15.80 4.36
CA GLY A 46 -21.77 15.03 3.18
C GLY A 46 -21.98 15.74 1.83
N SER A 47 -22.47 16.98 1.78
CA SER A 47 -22.65 17.71 0.50
C SER A 47 -21.32 18.12 -0.13
N LEU A 48 -20.29 18.36 0.68
CA LEU A 48 -18.96 18.78 0.20
C LEU A 48 -18.11 17.54 -0.12
N GLY A 49 -17.45 17.56 -1.28
CA GLY A 49 -16.61 16.45 -1.74
C GLY A 49 -15.37 16.26 -0.87
N LEU A 50 -15.02 15.01 -0.55
CA LEU A 50 -13.78 14.63 0.11
C LEU A 50 -13.13 13.47 -0.64
N TYR A 51 -12.08 13.77 -1.39
CA TYR A 51 -11.34 12.81 -2.19
C TYR A 51 -9.96 12.57 -1.59
N LEU A 52 -9.51 11.33 -1.63
CA LEU A 52 -8.21 10.95 -1.09
C LEU A 52 -7.27 10.60 -2.24
N GLU A 53 -6.06 11.15 -2.22
CA GLU A 53 -5.00 10.60 -3.04
C GLU A 53 -4.58 9.27 -2.46
N LYS A 54 -4.99 8.24 -3.14
CA LYS A 54 -4.70 6.86 -2.80
C LYS A 54 -4.52 6.08 -4.07
N ILE A 55 -3.40 5.42 -4.18
CA ILE A 55 -3.12 4.48 -5.25
C ILE A 55 -3.57 3.11 -4.78
N LEU A 56 -4.61 2.60 -5.41
CA LEU A 56 -5.18 1.29 -5.11
C LEU A 56 -4.46 0.21 -5.92
N ALA A 57 -3.97 -0.81 -5.23
CA ALA A 57 -3.50 -2.02 -5.88
C ALA A 57 -4.68 -2.82 -6.48
N PRO A 58 -4.46 -3.71 -7.45
CA PRO A 58 -5.50 -4.57 -7.98
C PRO A 58 -6.26 -5.32 -6.87
N GLY A 59 -7.59 -5.14 -6.82
CA GLY A 59 -8.45 -5.74 -5.79
C GLY A 59 -8.30 -5.12 -4.39
N GLU A 60 -7.62 -3.99 -4.25
CA GLU A 60 -7.61 -3.21 -3.03
C GLU A 60 -8.83 -2.30 -2.97
N HIS A 61 -9.48 -2.25 -1.80
CA HIS A 61 -10.54 -1.30 -1.48
C HIS A 61 -10.16 -0.58 -0.19
N LEU A 62 -10.49 0.71 -0.12
CA LEU A 62 -10.36 1.44 1.14
C LEU A 62 -11.40 0.96 2.15
N PRO A 63 -11.13 1.12 3.46
CA PRO A 63 -12.09 0.75 4.49
C PRO A 63 -13.46 1.41 4.25
N ALA A 64 -14.52 0.59 4.22
CA ALA A 64 -15.89 1.05 3.91
C ALA A 64 -16.47 2.03 4.96
N ASP A 65 -15.87 2.04 6.16
CA ASP A 65 -16.26 2.93 7.26
C ASP A 65 -15.57 4.30 7.25
N TRP A 66 -14.75 4.57 6.24
CA TRP A 66 -14.16 5.89 6.04
C TRP A 66 -15.17 6.83 5.38
N PRO A 67 -15.37 8.03 5.93
CA PRO A 67 -16.34 8.99 5.40
C PRO A 67 -15.72 9.82 4.24
N TRP A 68 -15.48 9.21 3.12
CA TRP A 68 -14.90 9.78 1.91
C TRP A 68 -15.79 9.51 0.69
N ASP A 69 -15.59 10.25 -0.39
CA ASP A 69 -16.42 10.15 -1.60
C ASP A 69 -15.73 9.39 -2.74
N GLY A 70 -14.41 9.30 -2.72
CA GLY A 70 -13.62 8.58 -3.73
C GLY A 70 -12.13 8.84 -3.62
N THR A 71 -11.38 8.23 -4.53
CA THR A 71 -9.94 8.48 -4.73
C THR A 71 -9.71 9.45 -5.88
N THR A 72 -8.44 9.76 -6.17
CA THR A 72 -8.03 10.55 -7.36
C THR A 72 -8.14 9.80 -8.67
N GLY A 73 -8.55 8.50 -8.65
CA GLY A 73 -8.88 7.73 -9.85
C GLY A 73 -7.70 7.17 -10.63
N TYR A 74 -6.57 6.92 -9.99
CA TYR A 74 -5.42 6.27 -10.64
C TYR A 74 -5.74 4.88 -11.18
N ASP A 75 -6.58 4.12 -10.49
CA ASP A 75 -7.10 2.83 -10.93
C ASP A 75 -7.97 2.95 -12.20
N PHE A 76 -8.77 4.01 -12.32
CA PHE A 76 -9.52 4.30 -13.54
C PHE A 76 -8.61 4.65 -14.71
N MET A 77 -7.60 5.49 -14.47
CA MET A 77 -6.60 5.86 -15.48
C MET A 77 -5.89 4.62 -16.02
N ASP A 78 -5.40 3.72 -15.13
CA ASP A 78 -4.76 2.46 -15.52
C ASP A 78 -5.69 1.58 -16.39
N GLN A 79 -6.98 1.53 -16.05
CA GLN A 79 -7.98 0.76 -16.79
C GLN A 79 -8.25 1.35 -18.20
N VAL A 80 -8.34 2.67 -18.31
CA VAL A 80 -8.51 3.36 -19.61
C VAL A 80 -7.28 3.15 -20.49
N ASP A 81 -6.08 3.35 -19.93
CA ASP A 81 -4.84 3.12 -20.66
C ASP A 81 -4.74 1.69 -21.18
N GLY A 82 -5.12 0.72 -20.34
CA GLY A 82 -5.12 -0.69 -20.72
C GLY A 82 -5.98 -1.01 -21.96
N LEU A 83 -7.05 -0.25 -22.22
CA LEU A 83 -7.88 -0.42 -23.43
C LEU A 83 -7.17 -0.02 -24.72
N LEU A 84 -6.17 0.86 -24.63
CA LEU A 84 -5.44 1.39 -25.79
C LEU A 84 -4.28 0.50 -26.22
N HIS A 85 -4.08 -0.64 -25.56
CA HIS A 85 -2.95 -1.54 -25.77
C HIS A 85 -3.42 -2.93 -26.25
N ASP A 86 -2.65 -3.53 -27.15
CA ASP A 86 -2.86 -4.91 -27.60
C ASP A 86 -1.97 -5.86 -26.78
N ALA A 87 -2.58 -6.80 -26.09
CA ALA A 87 -1.87 -7.80 -25.27
C ALA A 87 -0.82 -8.60 -26.06
N ALA A 88 -1.03 -8.82 -27.36
CA ALA A 88 -0.08 -9.51 -28.23
C ALA A 88 1.25 -8.75 -28.39
N GLY A 89 1.22 -7.43 -28.23
CA GLY A 89 2.40 -6.56 -28.34
C GLY A 89 3.41 -6.72 -27.18
N PHE A 90 3.00 -7.24 -26.00
CA PHE A 90 3.87 -7.33 -24.84
C PHE A 90 5.15 -8.13 -25.09
N LYS A 91 5.02 -9.37 -25.58
CA LYS A 91 6.17 -10.26 -25.78
C LYS A 91 7.22 -9.72 -26.78
N PRO A 92 6.83 -9.21 -27.95
CA PRO A 92 7.76 -8.56 -28.88
C PRO A 92 8.48 -7.35 -28.26
N LEU A 93 7.75 -6.48 -27.56
CA LEU A 93 8.33 -5.30 -26.90
C LEU A 93 9.29 -5.68 -25.78
N ALA A 94 8.94 -6.66 -24.92
CA ALA A 94 9.83 -7.16 -23.87
C ALA A 94 11.14 -7.71 -24.43
N ARG A 95 11.10 -8.47 -25.54
CA ARG A 95 12.30 -8.97 -26.23
C ARG A 95 13.16 -7.82 -26.80
N ALA A 96 12.52 -6.84 -27.43
CA ALA A 96 13.21 -5.65 -27.94
C ALA A 96 13.90 -4.88 -26.82
N TRP A 97 13.18 -4.66 -25.70
CA TRP A 97 13.74 -4.02 -24.51
C TRP A 97 14.94 -4.77 -23.94
N GLN A 98 14.85 -6.09 -23.77
CA GLN A 98 15.97 -6.93 -23.31
C GLN A 98 17.19 -6.79 -24.22
N LYS A 99 16.98 -6.81 -25.54
CA LYS A 99 18.07 -6.67 -26.52
C LYS A 99 18.76 -5.31 -26.46
N VAL A 100 18.01 -4.24 -26.28
CA VAL A 100 18.53 -2.86 -26.30
C VAL A 100 19.15 -2.48 -24.96
N SER A 101 18.51 -2.85 -23.85
CA SER A 101 18.89 -2.40 -22.51
C SER A 101 19.82 -3.38 -21.77
N GLY A 102 19.83 -4.65 -22.15
CA GLY A 102 20.47 -5.73 -21.38
C GLY A 102 19.73 -6.05 -20.06
N ARG A 103 18.58 -5.41 -19.77
CA ARG A 103 17.79 -5.61 -18.56
C ARG A 103 16.71 -6.67 -18.78
N SER A 104 16.21 -7.24 -17.68
CA SER A 104 15.07 -8.14 -17.74
C SER A 104 13.81 -7.41 -18.24
N GLY A 105 12.98 -8.10 -19.00
CA GLY A 105 11.61 -7.64 -19.31
C GLY A 105 10.60 -7.97 -18.21
N ASP A 106 11.04 -8.51 -17.08
CA ASP A 106 10.21 -8.84 -15.91
C ASP A 106 10.18 -7.67 -14.94
N PHE A 107 9.07 -6.94 -14.93
CA PHE A 107 8.84 -5.82 -14.02
C PHE A 107 8.93 -6.23 -12.55
N ALA A 108 8.41 -7.41 -12.20
CA ALA A 108 8.44 -7.87 -10.82
C ALA A 108 9.87 -8.10 -10.29
N GLN A 109 10.81 -8.41 -11.16
CA GLN A 109 12.24 -8.50 -10.79
C GLN A 109 12.82 -7.10 -10.52
N GLU A 110 12.53 -6.12 -11.36
CA GLU A 110 12.96 -4.73 -11.16
C GLU A 110 12.37 -4.15 -9.87
N GLU A 111 11.09 -4.38 -9.61
CA GLU A 111 10.40 -3.95 -8.40
C GLU A 111 11.07 -4.52 -7.14
N ARG A 112 11.32 -5.83 -7.10
CA ARG A 112 11.99 -6.46 -5.95
C ARG A 112 13.39 -5.92 -5.71
N SER A 113 14.15 -5.69 -6.79
CA SER A 113 15.49 -5.11 -6.70
C SER A 113 15.45 -3.68 -6.16
N ALA A 114 14.52 -2.88 -6.64
CA ALA A 114 14.32 -1.51 -6.18
C ALA A 114 13.89 -1.44 -4.71
N ARG A 115 13.01 -2.34 -4.25
CA ARG A 115 12.62 -2.43 -2.84
C ARG A 115 13.82 -2.74 -1.94
N ASP A 116 14.65 -3.69 -2.33
CA ASP A 116 15.87 -4.03 -1.58
C ASP A 116 16.86 -2.85 -1.52
N GLU A 117 17.00 -2.09 -2.59
CA GLU A 117 17.85 -0.91 -2.67
C GLU A 117 17.32 0.20 -1.73
N MET A 118 16.03 0.49 -1.77
CA MET A 118 15.42 1.51 -0.90
C MET A 118 15.57 1.17 0.59
N LEU A 119 15.37 -0.11 0.96
CA LEU A 119 15.51 -0.55 2.36
C LEU A 119 16.96 -0.46 2.88
N ARG A 120 17.96 -0.61 1.99
CA ARG A 120 19.39 -0.46 2.34
C ARG A 120 19.90 0.98 2.23
N GLY A 121 19.19 1.83 1.55
CA GLY A 121 19.55 3.22 1.24
C GLY A 121 18.65 4.23 1.93
N SER A 122 17.84 4.91 1.15
CA SER A 122 17.06 6.08 1.60
C SER A 122 16.07 5.80 2.75
N LEU A 123 15.56 4.57 2.87
CA LEU A 123 14.62 4.15 3.93
C LEU A 123 15.27 3.30 5.03
N GLN A 124 16.60 3.27 5.10
CA GLN A 124 17.32 2.46 6.09
C GLN A 124 16.99 2.87 7.54
N THR A 125 16.81 4.16 7.79
CA THR A 125 16.48 4.66 9.12
C THR A 125 15.13 4.15 9.62
N GLU A 126 14.10 4.24 8.77
CA GLU A 126 12.75 3.76 9.04
C GLU A 126 12.73 2.24 9.19
N PHE A 127 13.45 1.54 8.32
CA PHE A 127 13.65 0.10 8.40
C PHE A 127 14.28 -0.33 9.72
N ASN A 128 15.37 0.32 10.13
CA ASN A 128 16.04 0.03 11.38
C ASN A 128 15.15 0.31 12.62
N ARG A 129 14.29 1.32 12.56
CA ARG A 129 13.29 1.57 13.61
C ARG A 129 12.29 0.43 13.72
N ALA A 130 11.84 -0.14 12.59
CA ALA A 130 10.96 -1.30 12.59
C ALA A 130 11.66 -2.54 13.15
N VAL A 131 12.92 -2.80 12.73
CA VAL A 131 13.76 -3.89 13.25
C VAL A 131 13.99 -3.73 14.77
N GLY A 132 14.18 -2.51 15.26
CA GLY A 132 14.28 -2.25 16.69
C GLY A 132 13.01 -2.64 17.48
N ALA A 133 11.82 -2.40 16.91
CA ALA A 133 10.56 -2.86 17.51
C ALA A 133 10.41 -4.38 17.48
N LEU A 134 10.82 -5.03 16.39
CA LEU A 134 10.86 -6.49 16.29
C LEU A 134 11.78 -7.11 17.34
N SER A 135 12.98 -6.54 17.50
CA SER A 135 13.96 -7.00 18.48
C SER A 135 13.46 -6.84 19.94
N ALA A 136 12.72 -5.77 20.21
CA ALA A 136 12.09 -5.56 21.52
C ALA A 136 11.00 -6.60 21.79
N LEU A 137 10.16 -6.91 20.81
CA LEU A 137 9.14 -7.96 20.89
C LEU A 137 9.76 -9.35 21.08
N ALA A 138 10.79 -9.67 20.30
CA ALA A 138 11.46 -10.96 20.36
C ALA A 138 11.99 -11.28 21.77
N ARG A 139 12.50 -10.27 22.49
CA ARG A 139 12.98 -10.44 23.87
C ARG A 139 11.87 -10.76 24.88
N LEU A 140 10.64 -10.31 24.62
CA LEU A 140 9.49 -10.55 25.49
C LEU A 140 8.74 -11.85 25.17
N ASP A 141 8.98 -12.43 23.99
CA ASP A 141 8.30 -13.63 23.51
C ASP A 141 9.25 -14.85 23.61
N PRO A 142 9.05 -15.78 24.58
CA PRO A 142 10.01 -16.85 24.86
C PRO A 142 10.49 -17.64 23.64
N PRO A 143 9.61 -18.03 22.67
CA PRO A 143 10.05 -18.77 21.49
C PRO A 143 11.00 -18.02 20.55
N THR A 144 11.13 -16.71 20.69
CA THR A 144 11.87 -15.85 19.76
C THR A 144 13.03 -15.11 20.41
N ARG A 145 13.33 -15.36 21.69
CA ARG A 145 14.40 -14.64 22.45
C ARG A 145 15.76 -14.71 21.80
N GLU A 146 16.06 -15.82 21.13
CA GLU A 146 17.33 -16.05 20.44
C GLU A 146 17.39 -15.45 19.03
N PHE A 147 16.32 -14.81 18.56
CA PHE A 147 16.31 -14.21 17.24
C PHE A 147 17.20 -12.97 17.23
N SER A 148 18.25 -13.02 16.43
CA SER A 148 19.14 -11.87 16.27
C SER A 148 18.46 -10.73 15.51
N PRO A 149 18.85 -9.46 15.71
CA PRO A 149 18.35 -8.33 14.93
C PRO A 149 18.54 -8.52 13.43
N GLN A 150 19.64 -9.16 13.00
CA GLN A 150 19.91 -9.47 11.59
C GLN A 150 18.93 -10.48 11.02
N MET A 151 18.58 -11.53 11.76
CA MET A 151 17.59 -12.51 11.38
C MET A 151 16.19 -11.85 11.19
N LEU A 152 15.78 -11.02 12.15
CA LEU A 152 14.53 -10.25 12.09
C LEU A 152 14.54 -9.24 10.94
N ALA A 153 15.65 -8.56 10.69
CA ALA A 153 15.82 -7.65 9.56
C ALA A 153 15.66 -8.37 8.24
N ARG A 154 16.27 -9.55 8.07
CA ARG A 154 16.11 -10.36 6.85
C ARG A 154 14.67 -10.84 6.67
N GLY A 155 14.00 -11.29 7.74
CA GLY A 155 12.58 -11.68 7.70
C GLY A 155 11.68 -10.52 7.28
N LEU A 156 11.88 -9.32 7.86
CA LEU A 156 11.12 -8.13 7.48
C LEU A 156 11.41 -7.69 6.03
N CYS A 157 12.66 -7.72 5.61
CA CYS A 157 13.06 -7.38 4.23
C CYS A 157 12.35 -8.30 3.22
N VAL A 158 12.37 -9.61 3.44
CA VAL A 158 11.71 -10.59 2.56
C VAL A 158 10.20 -10.38 2.55
N LEU A 159 9.57 -10.08 3.69
CA LEU A 159 8.14 -9.77 3.76
C LEU A 159 7.80 -8.51 2.95
N LEU A 160 8.53 -7.42 3.15
CA LEU A 160 8.31 -6.14 2.46
C LEU A 160 8.59 -6.22 0.95
N ARG A 161 9.47 -7.12 0.50
CA ARG A 161 9.74 -7.39 -0.91
C ARG A 161 8.50 -7.86 -1.68
N TRP A 162 7.57 -8.55 -1.01
CA TRP A 162 6.35 -9.09 -1.59
C TRP A 162 5.09 -8.33 -1.18
N PHE A 163 5.22 -7.18 -0.51
CA PHE A 163 4.08 -6.45 0.04
C PHE A 163 3.29 -5.77 -1.09
N PRO A 164 2.02 -6.17 -1.34
CA PRO A 164 1.32 -5.84 -2.59
C PRO A 164 0.61 -4.49 -2.59
N VAL A 165 0.51 -3.82 -1.42
CA VAL A 165 -0.22 -2.56 -1.24
C VAL A 165 0.68 -1.51 -0.60
N TYR A 166 0.29 -0.23 -0.69
CA TYR A 166 1.04 0.85 -0.04
C TYR A 166 1.15 0.63 1.46
N ARG A 167 0.03 0.30 2.10
CA ARG A 167 0.01 -0.03 3.52
C ARG A 167 -1.24 -0.83 3.89
N THR A 168 -1.23 -1.36 5.09
CA THR A 168 -2.40 -1.85 5.81
C THR A 168 -2.92 -0.80 6.78
N TYR A 169 -4.13 -1.01 7.30
CA TYR A 169 -4.77 -0.10 8.24
C TYR A 169 -5.14 -0.85 9.51
N ALA A 170 -4.14 -1.02 10.39
CA ALA A 170 -4.35 -1.74 11.65
C ALA A 170 -5.29 -0.98 12.60
N GLY A 171 -6.33 -1.66 13.02
CA GLY A 171 -7.23 -1.19 14.08
C GLY A 171 -6.64 -1.40 15.49
N ALA A 172 -7.45 -1.14 16.50
CA ALA A 172 -7.04 -1.25 17.90
C ALA A 172 -6.55 -2.66 18.30
N LYS A 173 -7.09 -3.71 17.65
CA LYS A 173 -6.76 -5.12 17.93
C LYS A 173 -5.84 -5.78 16.88
N GLY A 174 -5.33 -5.02 15.91
CA GLY A 174 -4.50 -5.52 14.81
C GLY A 174 -5.17 -5.42 13.46
N LEU A 175 -4.72 -6.24 12.51
CA LEU A 175 -5.27 -6.30 11.16
C LEU A 175 -6.54 -7.18 11.13
N SER A 176 -7.48 -6.81 10.26
CA SER A 176 -8.72 -7.56 10.06
C SER A 176 -9.07 -7.65 8.57
N GLY A 177 -10.04 -8.52 8.24
CA GLY A 177 -10.59 -8.62 6.89
C GLY A 177 -9.51 -8.81 5.80
N ALA A 178 -9.60 -8.02 4.75
CA ALA A 178 -8.72 -8.10 3.59
C ALA A 178 -7.24 -7.85 3.93
N ASP A 179 -6.93 -6.94 4.86
CA ASP A 179 -5.55 -6.64 5.25
C ASP A 179 -4.88 -7.81 5.96
N ALA A 180 -5.61 -8.50 6.84
CA ALA A 180 -5.10 -9.72 7.47
C ALA A 180 -4.85 -10.83 6.44
N GLN A 181 -5.74 -11.00 5.46
CA GLN A 181 -5.57 -11.97 4.39
C GLN A 181 -4.38 -11.61 3.48
N ARG A 182 -4.21 -10.33 3.13
CA ARG A 182 -3.05 -9.85 2.35
C ARG A 182 -1.75 -10.15 3.07
N LEU A 183 -1.67 -9.85 4.36
CA LEU A 183 -0.46 -10.15 5.14
C LEU A 183 -0.14 -11.64 5.15
N ARG A 184 -1.14 -12.52 5.37
CA ARG A 184 -0.95 -13.98 5.32
C ARG A 184 -0.45 -14.46 3.97
N SER A 185 -1.05 -13.97 2.88
CA SER A 185 -0.63 -14.32 1.50
C SER A 185 0.80 -13.85 1.22
N THR A 186 1.14 -12.65 1.66
CA THR A 186 2.47 -12.07 1.53
C THR A 186 3.50 -12.88 2.31
N ALA A 187 3.20 -13.24 3.56
CA ALA A 187 4.06 -14.06 4.41
C ALA A 187 4.26 -15.46 3.83
N ALA A 188 3.19 -16.09 3.31
CA ALA A 188 3.29 -17.38 2.63
C ALA A 188 4.24 -17.33 1.43
N ARG A 189 4.18 -16.26 0.62
CA ARG A 189 5.09 -16.05 -0.50
C ARG A 189 6.51 -15.75 -0.04
N ALA A 190 6.67 -14.96 1.02
CA ALA A 190 7.96 -14.58 1.59
C ALA A 190 8.75 -15.79 2.14
N ARG A 191 8.08 -16.86 2.56
CA ARG A 191 8.73 -18.10 3.05
C ARG A 191 9.31 -18.96 1.94
N GLN A 192 8.85 -18.84 0.72
CA GLN A 192 9.22 -19.71 -0.38
C GLN A 192 10.72 -19.64 -0.68
N GLY A 193 11.40 -20.79 -0.59
CA GLY A 193 12.83 -20.91 -0.85
C GLY A 193 13.74 -20.25 0.20
N MET A 194 13.20 -19.87 1.36
CA MET A 194 14.00 -19.29 2.44
C MET A 194 14.55 -20.34 3.40
N PRO A 195 15.73 -20.09 3.99
CA PRO A 195 16.24 -20.90 5.10
C PRO A 195 15.27 -20.91 6.29
N GLU A 196 15.24 -22.02 7.04
CA GLU A 196 14.36 -22.23 8.19
C GLU A 196 14.39 -21.07 9.20
N ALA A 197 15.57 -20.55 9.52
CA ALA A 197 15.72 -19.39 10.39
C ALA A 197 14.99 -18.14 9.89
N ILE A 198 14.94 -17.91 8.58
CA ILE A 198 14.22 -16.77 8.01
C ILE A 198 12.72 -17.04 7.97
N VAL A 199 12.31 -18.28 7.72
CA VAL A 199 10.91 -18.71 7.82
C VAL A 199 10.40 -18.43 9.25
N ALA A 200 11.13 -18.85 10.28
CA ALA A 200 10.78 -18.61 11.68
C ALA A 200 10.66 -17.11 12.01
N ALA A 201 11.54 -16.27 11.46
CA ALA A 201 11.44 -14.83 11.61
C ALA A 201 10.18 -14.26 10.94
N VAL A 202 9.84 -14.71 9.73
CA VAL A 202 8.61 -14.29 9.02
C VAL A 202 7.36 -14.72 9.80
N ASP A 203 7.35 -15.92 10.38
CA ASP A 203 6.24 -16.43 11.20
C ASP A 203 6.00 -15.55 12.44
N ALA A 204 7.07 -15.17 13.12
CA ALA A 204 6.98 -14.29 14.27
C ALA A 204 6.48 -12.89 13.88
N ILE A 205 7.02 -12.32 12.79
CA ILE A 205 6.62 -10.99 12.28
C ILE A 205 5.15 -11.01 11.86
N GLU A 206 4.71 -12.02 11.12
CA GLU A 206 3.31 -12.18 10.71
C GLU A 206 2.38 -12.19 11.92
N ARG A 207 2.66 -13.04 12.91
CA ARG A 207 1.87 -13.16 14.16
C ARG A 207 1.77 -11.81 14.88
N TRP A 208 2.87 -11.07 15.03
CA TRP A 208 2.88 -9.77 15.73
C TRP A 208 2.17 -8.66 14.96
N LEU A 209 2.16 -8.73 13.64
CA LEU A 209 1.42 -7.77 12.81
C LEU A 209 -0.07 -8.07 12.76
N LEU A 210 -0.48 -9.35 12.77
CA LEU A 210 -1.87 -9.76 12.61
C LEU A 210 -2.77 -9.29 13.75
N ASP A 211 -2.45 -9.68 14.99
CA ASP A 211 -3.35 -9.46 16.13
C ASP A 211 -2.61 -9.37 17.47
N ASP A 212 -3.39 -9.24 18.53
CA ASP A 212 -2.91 -9.16 19.91
C ASP A 212 -3.22 -10.45 20.72
N ASN A 213 -3.63 -11.55 20.06
CA ASN A 213 -3.98 -12.79 20.73
C ASN A 213 -2.80 -13.35 21.53
N GLY A 214 -3.07 -13.76 22.78
CA GLY A 214 -2.09 -14.33 23.68
C GLY A 214 -0.99 -13.36 24.15
N ALA A 215 -1.10 -12.05 23.84
CA ALA A 215 -0.12 -11.05 24.23
C ALA A 215 -0.47 -10.40 25.55
N ASP A 216 0.55 -10.15 26.37
CA ASP A 216 0.43 -9.31 27.55
C ASP A 216 0.39 -7.79 27.21
N ARG A 217 0.21 -6.95 28.22
CA ARG A 217 0.10 -5.50 28.04
C ARG A 217 1.35 -4.86 27.40
N ALA A 218 2.53 -5.34 27.74
CA ALA A 218 3.79 -4.81 27.19
C ALA A 218 3.96 -5.23 25.73
N GLN A 219 3.68 -6.49 25.41
CA GLN A 219 3.68 -7.02 24.05
C GLN A 219 2.65 -6.30 23.17
N ILE A 220 1.42 -6.06 23.65
CA ILE A 220 0.40 -5.29 22.91
C ILE A 220 0.91 -3.90 22.56
N ALA A 221 1.52 -3.20 23.51
CA ALA A 221 2.07 -1.86 23.27
C ALA A 221 3.14 -1.88 22.15
N LEU A 222 4.06 -2.85 22.21
CA LEU A 222 5.11 -3.01 21.18
C LEU A 222 4.56 -3.47 19.83
N ARG A 223 3.55 -4.36 19.78
CA ARG A 223 2.89 -4.76 18.51
C ARG A 223 2.24 -3.55 17.83
N ARG A 224 1.60 -2.66 18.59
CA ARG A 224 1.04 -1.41 18.05
C ARG A 224 2.12 -0.48 17.48
N ILE A 225 3.26 -0.36 18.18
CA ILE A 225 4.41 0.41 17.67
C ILE A 225 4.95 -0.23 16.39
N LEU A 226 5.11 -1.55 16.35
CA LEU A 226 5.60 -2.28 15.19
C LEU A 226 4.67 -2.05 13.98
N ARG A 227 3.35 -2.26 14.13
CA ARG A 227 2.36 -2.05 13.05
C ARG A 227 2.48 -0.66 12.45
N ARG A 228 2.48 0.39 13.29
CA ARG A 228 2.67 1.77 12.83
C ARG A 228 3.97 1.97 12.06
N ARG A 229 5.08 1.41 12.54
CA ARG A 229 6.39 1.54 11.88
C ARG A 229 6.42 0.80 10.54
N VAL A 230 5.82 -0.38 10.45
CA VAL A 230 5.72 -1.14 9.20
C VAL A 230 4.80 -0.42 8.21
N GLU A 231 3.66 0.09 8.65
CA GLU A 231 2.73 0.86 7.82
C GLU A 231 3.36 2.16 7.31
N GLN A 232 4.07 2.90 8.15
CA GLN A 232 4.78 4.12 7.76
C GLN A 232 6.01 3.86 6.89
N LEU A 233 6.60 2.66 6.94
CA LEU A 233 7.69 2.25 6.07
C LEU A 233 7.18 1.73 4.72
N SER A 234 6.11 0.95 4.71
CA SER A 234 5.62 0.31 3.48
C SER A 234 5.06 1.31 2.47
N ALA A 235 4.43 2.40 2.90
CA ALA A 235 3.91 3.43 2.02
C ALA A 235 5.03 4.13 1.21
N PRO A 236 6.04 4.76 1.82
CA PRO A 236 7.14 5.35 1.05
C PRO A 236 7.98 4.30 0.32
N LEU A 237 8.07 3.06 0.81
CA LEU A 237 8.76 1.99 0.09
C LEU A 237 8.09 1.70 -1.25
N ASN A 238 6.75 1.61 -1.29
CA ASN A 238 6.03 1.43 -2.54
C ASN A 238 6.25 2.63 -3.48
N ALA A 239 6.01 3.84 -3.03
CA ALA A 239 6.20 5.03 -3.85
C ALA A 239 7.62 5.13 -4.41
N LYS A 240 8.65 4.99 -3.57
CA LYS A 240 10.04 5.17 -3.99
C LYS A 240 10.59 3.99 -4.81
N ALA A 241 10.27 2.75 -4.42
CA ALA A 241 10.78 1.59 -5.13
C ALA A 241 10.04 1.34 -6.45
N VAL A 242 8.72 1.50 -6.49
CA VAL A 242 7.92 1.21 -7.69
C VAL A 242 7.95 2.42 -8.63
N GLU A 243 7.40 3.54 -8.18
CA GLU A 243 7.13 4.69 -9.03
C GLU A 243 8.39 5.50 -9.36
N ASP A 244 9.22 5.78 -8.35
CA ASP A 244 10.43 6.61 -8.54
C ASP A 244 11.68 5.80 -8.95
N THR A 245 11.59 4.47 -9.02
CA THR A 245 12.76 3.62 -9.34
C THR A 245 12.46 2.55 -10.39
N ALA A 246 11.56 1.60 -10.11
CA ALA A 246 11.32 0.47 -11.02
C ALA A 246 10.71 0.93 -12.35
N PHE A 247 9.78 1.86 -12.35
CA PHE A 247 9.20 2.43 -13.58
C PHE A 247 10.25 3.09 -14.46
N TYR A 248 11.23 3.77 -13.90
CA TYR A 248 12.33 4.38 -14.66
C TYR A 248 13.36 3.35 -15.19
N ARG A 249 13.34 2.13 -14.70
CA ARG A 249 14.24 1.05 -15.10
C ARG A 249 13.59 0.02 -16.02
N HIS A 250 12.29 0.11 -16.26
CA HIS A 250 11.51 -0.83 -17.06
C HIS A 250 10.91 -0.11 -18.27
N GLY A 251 11.57 -0.18 -19.41
CA GLY A 251 11.19 0.57 -20.62
C GLY A 251 10.47 -0.28 -21.67
N VAL A 252 9.78 -1.37 -21.29
CA VAL A 252 9.05 -2.20 -22.25
C VAL A 252 7.97 -1.40 -22.96
N LEU A 253 7.18 -0.63 -22.20
CA LEU A 253 6.21 0.32 -22.73
C LEU A 253 5.98 1.45 -21.72
N LEU A 254 6.46 2.65 -22.03
CA LEU A 254 6.46 3.79 -21.11
C LEU A 254 5.06 4.24 -20.72
N SER A 255 4.08 4.14 -21.59
CA SER A 255 2.67 4.47 -21.29
C SER A 255 2.06 3.57 -20.20
N ARG A 256 2.69 2.45 -19.85
CA ARG A 256 2.26 1.57 -18.74
C ARG A 256 3.07 1.77 -17.47
N ASN A 257 3.96 2.77 -17.43
CA ASN A 257 4.81 3.10 -16.28
C ASN A 257 4.35 4.37 -15.56
N GLU A 258 3.05 4.63 -15.57
CA GLU A 258 2.45 5.75 -14.85
C GLU A 258 2.08 5.37 -13.41
N VAL A 259 2.04 6.37 -12.52
CA VAL A 259 1.59 6.19 -11.12
C VAL A 259 0.21 5.53 -11.10
N GLY A 260 0.08 4.45 -10.33
CA GLY A 260 -1.15 3.66 -10.26
C GLY A 260 -1.29 2.60 -11.35
N SER A 261 -0.44 2.61 -12.37
CA SER A 261 -0.39 1.55 -13.38
C SER A 261 0.37 0.31 -12.88
N HIS A 262 0.11 -0.81 -13.52
CA HIS A 262 0.84 -2.05 -13.25
C HIS A 262 1.38 -2.62 -14.57
N PRO A 263 2.67 -2.49 -14.86
CA PRO A 263 3.26 -2.83 -16.15
C PRO A 263 3.05 -4.28 -16.60
N THR A 264 2.75 -5.21 -15.67
CA THR A 264 2.40 -6.59 -16.00
C THR A 264 0.96 -6.75 -16.50
N HIS A 265 0.08 -5.79 -16.20
CA HIS A 265 -1.27 -5.69 -16.77
C HIS A 265 -1.20 -4.83 -18.03
N PHE A 266 -0.70 -5.42 -19.10
CA PHE A 266 -0.37 -4.69 -20.32
C PHE A 266 -1.60 -4.15 -21.06
N ALA A 267 -2.71 -4.88 -21.08
CA ALA A 267 -3.94 -4.52 -21.77
C ALA A 267 -5.16 -4.96 -20.97
N ASN A 268 -6.26 -4.23 -21.14
CA ASN A 268 -7.59 -4.59 -20.64
C ASN A 268 -8.51 -4.91 -21.81
N ASP A 269 -9.43 -5.85 -21.62
CA ASP A 269 -10.54 -6.03 -22.55
C ASP A 269 -11.75 -5.14 -22.17
N ILE A 270 -12.64 -4.93 -23.12
CA ILE A 270 -13.81 -4.06 -22.95
C ILE A 270 -14.77 -4.59 -21.87
N ALA A 271 -14.91 -5.92 -21.74
CA ALA A 271 -15.80 -6.52 -20.75
C ALA A 271 -15.27 -6.31 -19.34
N GLN A 272 -13.96 -6.49 -19.13
CA GLN A 272 -13.29 -6.19 -17.85
C GLN A 272 -13.44 -4.72 -17.48
N PHE A 273 -13.23 -3.81 -18.42
CA PHE A 273 -13.39 -2.37 -18.18
C PHE A 273 -14.81 -2.03 -17.73
N HIS A 274 -15.85 -2.55 -18.41
CA HIS A 274 -17.24 -2.33 -18.01
C HIS A 274 -17.56 -2.92 -16.64
N ALA A 275 -17.09 -4.13 -16.34
CA ALA A 275 -17.30 -4.76 -15.04
C ALA A 275 -16.67 -3.93 -13.90
N GLN A 276 -15.45 -3.45 -14.09
CA GLN A 276 -14.74 -2.61 -13.12
C GLN A 276 -15.44 -1.26 -12.89
N ASN A 277 -15.97 -0.64 -13.95
CA ASN A 277 -16.72 0.62 -13.81
C ASN A 277 -18.07 0.41 -13.12
N GLN A 278 -18.76 -0.68 -13.39
CA GLN A 278 -20.00 -1.02 -12.68
C GLN A 278 -19.75 -1.24 -11.19
N GLU A 279 -18.66 -1.91 -10.85
CA GLU A 279 -18.27 -2.12 -9.46
C GLU A 279 -17.88 -0.79 -8.76
N ARG A 280 -17.13 0.07 -9.46
CA ARG A 280 -16.80 1.42 -8.96
C ARG A 280 -18.06 2.25 -8.69
N ALA A 281 -19.04 2.24 -9.62
CA ALA A 281 -20.28 2.98 -9.46
C ALA A 281 -21.10 2.53 -8.24
N LYS A 282 -21.03 1.24 -7.87
CA LYS A 282 -21.71 0.73 -6.66
C LYS A 282 -21.02 1.23 -5.38
N HIS A 283 -19.70 1.19 -5.35
CA HIS A 283 -18.94 1.53 -4.15
C HIS A 283 -18.73 3.03 -3.98
N TYR A 284 -18.62 3.77 -5.07
CA TYR A 284 -18.26 5.19 -5.09
C TYR A 284 -19.17 5.99 -6.01
N PRO A 285 -20.47 6.05 -5.74
CA PRO A 285 -21.44 6.67 -6.65
C PRO A 285 -21.24 8.18 -6.86
N ARG A 286 -20.38 8.80 -6.07
CA ARG A 286 -20.03 10.23 -6.15
C ARG A 286 -18.65 10.49 -6.75
N ALA A 287 -17.87 9.45 -6.99
CA ALA A 287 -16.60 9.53 -7.69
C ALA A 287 -16.76 8.97 -9.09
N LEU A 288 -16.48 9.77 -10.07
CA LEU A 288 -16.44 9.35 -11.47
C LEU A 288 -15.06 8.84 -11.82
#